data_246e37345eb7f9b9c62debc18a10cab5
#
_entry.id   246e37345eb7f9b9c62debc18a10cab5
#
_cell.length_a   1.000
_cell.length_b   1.000
_cell.length_c   1.000
_cell.angle_alpha   90.00
_cell.angle_beta   90.00
_cell.angle_gamma   90.00
#
_symmetry.space_group_name_H-M   'P 1'
#
loop_
_entity.id
_entity.type
_entity.pdbx_description
1 polymer ?
#
loop_
_entity_poly.entity_id
_entity_poly.type
_entity_poly.pdbx_seq_one_letter_code
_entity_poly.pdbx_strand_id
1 'polypeptide(L)'
;MTKRAFIFTLFFSLLSFQAGAAETNKDTKNPVVLIQTSMGDIEAELYPEKAPETVKNFLRYVHEGFYDGTIFHRVISNFMVQGGGFTPDMQKKPTHAPIQNEADNGLRNRIGTLAMARTNDPHSATSQFFINVAQNTFLDFREKTPRAYGYAVFGRVIKGMRVVNQIRQVQTGFKNGMGDVPLQTVEIIKVTQIQ
;
A
#
# COMPACT_ATOMS: atom_id res chain seq x y z
N MET A 1 51.54 -76.45 -6.17
CA MET A 1 52.01 -75.15 -5.65
C MET A 1 51.06 -74.08 -6.14
N THR A 2 50.04 -73.75 -5.34
CA THR A 2 48.94 -72.87 -5.69
C THR A 2 49.12 -71.49 -5.01
N LYS A 3 49.37 -70.46 -5.82
CA LYS A 3 49.47 -69.07 -5.29
C LYS A 3 48.08 -68.47 -5.17
N ARG A 4 47.64 -68.12 -3.96
CA ARG A 4 46.42 -67.35 -3.68
C ARG A 4 46.77 -65.85 -3.80
N ALA A 5 46.07 -65.15 -4.71
CA ALA A 5 46.09 -63.71 -4.80
C ALA A 5 45.03 -63.11 -3.88
N PHE A 6 45.41 -62.19 -2.98
CA PHE A 6 44.53 -61.41 -2.15
C PHE A 6 44.17 -60.14 -2.90
N ILE A 7 42.88 -59.96 -3.17
CA ILE A 7 42.34 -58.70 -3.73
C ILE A 7 41.89 -57.83 -2.55
N PHE A 8 42.57 -56.67 -2.39
CA PHE A 8 42.19 -55.64 -1.42
C PHE A 8 41.18 -54.71 -2.08
N THR A 9 39.91 -54.79 -1.66
CA THR A 9 38.86 -53.88 -2.13
C THR A 9 38.88 -52.64 -1.24
N LEU A 10 39.29 -51.52 -1.81
CA LEU A 10 39.30 -50.20 -1.18
C LEU A 10 37.90 -49.59 -1.25
N PHE A 11 37.18 -49.52 -0.14
CA PHE A 11 35.89 -48.80 -0.05
C PHE A 11 36.18 -47.32 0.07
N PHE A 12 35.88 -46.55 -0.95
CA PHE A 12 35.88 -45.09 -0.97
C PHE A 12 34.47 -44.64 -0.52
N SER A 13 34.30 -44.22 0.73
CA SER A 13 33.09 -43.62 1.25
C SER A 13 33.03 -42.15 0.80
N LEU A 14 32.17 -41.84 -0.20
CA LEU A 14 31.78 -40.44 -0.54
C LEU A 14 30.96 -39.88 0.62
N LEU A 15 31.54 -38.98 1.41
CA LEU A 15 30.79 -38.07 2.28
C LEU A 15 30.15 -36.99 1.41
N SER A 16 28.86 -37.10 1.14
CA SER A 16 28.05 -36.01 0.55
C SER A 16 27.86 -34.93 1.62
N PHE A 17 28.56 -33.83 1.41
CA PHE A 17 28.36 -32.59 2.18
C PHE A 17 27.06 -31.94 1.69
N GLN A 18 25.94 -32.14 2.38
CA GLN A 18 24.73 -31.37 2.17
C GLN A 18 24.95 -29.97 2.76
N ALA A 19 25.21 -29.00 1.87
CA ALA A 19 25.13 -27.60 2.23
C ALA A 19 23.65 -27.26 2.50
N GLY A 20 23.25 -27.26 3.76
CA GLY A 20 21.98 -26.71 4.19
C GLY A 20 21.95 -25.22 3.86
N ALA A 21 21.15 -24.83 2.86
CA ALA A 21 20.82 -23.44 2.65
C ALA A 21 20.10 -22.95 3.93
N ALA A 22 20.78 -22.14 4.71
CA ALA A 22 20.17 -21.41 5.80
C ALA A 22 19.15 -20.43 5.16
N GLU A 23 17.87 -20.77 5.22
CA GLU A 23 16.80 -19.81 5.02
C GLU A 23 16.97 -18.73 6.09
N THR A 24 17.53 -17.59 5.68
CA THR A 24 17.49 -16.39 6.51
C THR A 24 16.05 -15.97 6.60
N ASN A 25 15.37 -16.40 7.65
CA ASN A 25 14.07 -15.86 8.05
C ASN A 25 14.32 -14.40 8.43
N LYS A 26 14.26 -13.54 7.42
CA LYS A 26 14.32 -12.10 7.56
C LYS A 26 12.97 -11.71 8.17
N ASP A 27 12.95 -11.56 9.49
CA ASP A 27 11.82 -11.00 10.25
C ASP A 27 11.68 -9.52 9.84
N THR A 28 11.29 -9.30 8.58
CA THR A 28 11.09 -7.97 8.01
C THR A 28 9.75 -7.47 8.49
N LYS A 29 9.78 -6.72 9.59
CA LYS A 29 8.60 -5.99 10.04
C LYS A 29 8.07 -5.15 8.89
N ASN A 30 6.75 -5.14 8.74
CA ASN A 30 6.08 -4.32 7.76
C ASN A 30 6.44 -2.83 7.95
N PRO A 31 6.69 -2.07 6.87
CA PRO A 31 6.91 -0.64 6.98
C PRO A 31 5.70 0.05 7.62
N VAL A 32 5.98 1.03 8.49
CA VAL A 32 4.97 1.89 9.09
C VAL A 32 5.23 3.32 8.67
N VAL A 33 4.19 4.02 8.26
CA VAL A 33 4.24 5.45 7.93
C VAL A 33 3.40 6.26 8.90
N LEU A 34 3.88 7.45 9.23
CA LEU A 34 3.17 8.49 9.96
C LEU A 34 2.66 9.53 8.95
N ILE A 35 1.34 9.68 8.88
CA ILE A 35 0.64 10.71 8.10
C ILE A 35 0.20 11.79 9.08
N GLN A 36 0.93 12.90 9.12
CA GLN A 36 0.59 14.08 9.93
C GLN A 36 -0.41 14.94 9.17
N THR A 37 -1.56 15.19 9.77
CA THR A 37 -2.61 16.00 9.15
C THR A 37 -2.95 17.23 9.99
N SER A 38 -3.64 18.20 9.40
CA SER A 38 -4.18 19.36 10.11
C SER A 38 -5.24 18.98 11.19
N MET A 39 -5.67 17.72 11.24
CA MET A 39 -6.64 17.20 12.21
C MET A 39 -6.03 16.18 13.19
N GLY A 40 -4.71 15.90 13.07
CA GLY A 40 -3.98 14.97 13.92
C GLY A 40 -3.27 13.87 13.12
N ASP A 41 -2.63 12.97 13.82
CA ASP A 41 -1.73 11.97 13.28
C ASP A 41 -2.44 10.63 13.02
N ILE A 42 -2.02 9.98 11.93
CA ILE A 42 -2.49 8.65 11.50
C ILE A 42 -1.26 7.80 11.24
N GLU A 43 -1.13 6.65 11.92
CA GLU A 43 -0.10 5.65 11.60
C GLU A 43 -0.71 4.52 10.77
N ALA A 44 -0.03 4.15 9.69
CA ALA A 44 -0.46 3.07 8.81
C ALA A 44 0.68 2.06 8.58
N GLU A 45 0.36 0.80 8.76
CA GLU A 45 1.19 -0.35 8.39
C GLU A 45 0.97 -0.70 6.93
N LEU A 46 2.06 -0.94 6.17
CA LEU A 46 2.03 -1.27 4.75
C LEU A 46 2.37 -2.75 4.54
N TYR A 47 1.86 -3.35 3.46
CA TYR A 47 1.96 -4.78 3.18
C TYR A 47 2.80 -5.08 1.92
N PRO A 48 4.15 -4.95 1.96
CA PRO A 48 5.00 -5.14 0.79
C PRO A 48 4.96 -6.56 0.22
N GLU A 49 4.68 -7.59 1.03
CA GLU A 49 4.52 -8.96 0.54
C GLU A 49 3.23 -9.17 -0.27
N LYS A 50 2.20 -8.36 -0.02
CA LYS A 50 0.89 -8.45 -0.68
C LYS A 50 0.75 -7.49 -1.85
N ALA A 51 1.42 -6.34 -1.79
CA ALA A 51 1.34 -5.28 -2.79
C ALA A 51 2.73 -4.63 -2.99
N PRO A 52 3.74 -5.39 -3.48
CA PRO A 52 5.12 -4.92 -3.57
C PRO A 52 5.29 -3.67 -4.43
N GLU A 53 4.69 -3.61 -5.63
CA GLU A 53 4.80 -2.45 -6.51
C GLU A 53 4.05 -1.24 -5.94
N THR A 54 2.89 -1.47 -5.34
CA THR A 54 2.09 -0.40 -4.71
C THR A 54 2.80 0.20 -3.51
N VAL A 55 3.33 -0.64 -2.61
CA VAL A 55 4.08 -0.17 -1.42
C VAL A 55 5.36 0.56 -1.84
N LYS A 56 6.12 0.01 -2.79
CA LYS A 56 7.32 0.66 -3.33
C LYS A 56 7.00 2.03 -3.92
N ASN A 57 5.95 2.14 -4.73
CA ASN A 57 5.48 3.40 -5.31
C ASN A 57 5.05 4.40 -4.24
N PHE A 58 4.26 3.97 -3.26
CA PHE A 58 3.82 4.83 -2.16
C PHE A 58 5.00 5.35 -1.34
N LEU A 59 5.92 4.47 -0.93
CA LEU A 59 7.13 4.85 -0.17
C LEU A 59 8.06 5.75 -0.99
N ARG A 60 8.15 5.58 -2.31
CA ARG A 60 8.87 6.50 -3.17
C ARG A 60 8.33 7.92 -3.04
N TYR A 61 7.02 8.11 -3.15
CA TYR A 61 6.38 9.42 -2.96
C TYR A 61 6.58 9.97 -1.53
N VAL A 62 6.59 9.09 -0.51
CA VAL A 62 6.90 9.48 0.88
C VAL A 62 8.32 10.01 0.99
N HIS A 63 9.30 9.29 0.46
CA HIS A 63 10.72 9.68 0.54
C HIS A 63 11.05 10.95 -0.27
N GLU A 64 10.31 11.20 -1.36
CA GLU A 64 10.42 12.42 -2.16
C GLU A 64 9.70 13.62 -1.52
N GLY A 65 9.03 13.45 -0.37
CA GLY A 65 8.21 14.51 0.26
C GLY A 65 7.01 14.94 -0.60
N PHE A 66 6.59 14.09 -1.54
CA PHE A 66 5.54 14.43 -2.49
C PHE A 66 4.21 14.74 -1.81
N TYR A 67 3.89 14.02 -0.74
CA TYR A 67 2.63 14.17 -0.01
C TYR A 67 2.57 15.42 0.87
N ASP A 68 3.72 16.02 1.17
CA ASP A 68 3.80 17.18 2.05
C ASP A 68 3.05 18.37 1.43
N GLY A 69 2.15 18.97 2.19
CA GLY A 69 1.26 20.04 1.74
C GLY A 69 0.16 19.61 0.77
N THR A 70 -0.06 18.31 0.54
CA THR A 70 -1.25 17.84 -0.19
C THR A 70 -2.47 17.81 0.71
N ILE A 71 -3.66 17.53 0.13
CA ILE A 71 -4.91 17.54 0.87
C ILE A 71 -5.70 16.24 0.70
N PHE A 72 -6.60 15.97 1.65
CA PHE A 72 -7.72 15.10 1.42
C PHE A 72 -8.77 15.87 0.62
N HIS A 73 -8.76 15.71 -0.69
CA HIS A 73 -9.57 16.49 -1.63
C HIS A 73 -10.96 15.92 -1.87
N ARG A 74 -11.23 14.69 -1.44
CA ARG A 74 -12.54 14.05 -1.55
C ARG A 74 -12.86 13.22 -0.31
N VAL A 75 -13.98 13.53 0.33
CA VAL A 75 -14.43 12.88 1.56
C VAL A 75 -15.90 12.51 1.45
N ILE A 76 -16.21 11.22 1.58
CA ILE A 76 -17.56 10.70 1.62
C ILE A 76 -17.73 9.90 2.91
N SER A 77 -18.57 10.38 3.81
CA SER A 77 -18.67 9.94 5.22
C SER A 77 -18.90 8.44 5.42
N ASN A 78 -19.62 7.77 4.53
CA ASN A 78 -19.94 6.34 4.59
C ASN A 78 -19.22 5.55 3.49
N PHE A 79 -18.08 6.06 3.01
CA PHE A 79 -17.33 5.42 1.94
C PHE A 79 -15.82 5.49 2.19
N MET A 80 -15.17 6.63 1.91
CA MET A 80 -13.72 6.78 2.02
C MET A 80 -13.28 8.24 2.18
N VAL A 81 -12.01 8.40 2.59
CA VAL A 81 -11.29 9.67 2.63
C VAL A 81 -10.14 9.57 1.64
N GLN A 82 -10.15 10.35 0.54
CA GLN A 82 -9.18 10.28 -0.56
C GLN A 82 -8.30 11.52 -0.59
N GLY A 83 -6.98 11.31 -0.74
CA GLY A 83 -5.99 12.37 -0.77
C GLY A 83 -4.72 12.04 -1.57
N GLY A 84 -3.67 12.87 -1.37
CA GLY A 84 -2.33 12.63 -1.91
C GLY A 84 -2.14 12.95 -3.38
N GLY A 85 -2.92 13.88 -3.96
CA GLY A 85 -2.77 14.25 -5.37
C GLY A 85 -2.94 15.71 -5.67
N PHE A 86 -3.48 16.51 -4.74
CA PHE A 86 -3.82 17.90 -4.95
C PHE A 86 -3.25 18.79 -3.84
N THR A 87 -2.90 20.01 -4.21
CA THR A 87 -2.55 21.09 -3.29
C THR A 87 -3.80 21.76 -2.72
N PRO A 88 -3.71 22.61 -1.67
CA PRO A 88 -4.86 23.30 -1.06
C PRO A 88 -5.67 24.19 -2.04
N ASP A 89 -5.02 24.70 -3.09
CA ASP A 89 -5.64 25.46 -4.18
C ASP A 89 -6.21 24.56 -5.30
N MET A 90 -6.28 23.24 -5.05
CA MET A 90 -6.83 22.22 -5.94
C MET A 90 -6.05 22.04 -7.26
N GLN A 91 -4.75 22.34 -7.25
CA GLN A 91 -3.86 22.02 -8.37
C GLN A 91 -3.40 20.58 -8.25
N LYS A 92 -3.52 19.81 -9.33
CA LYS A 92 -3.01 18.44 -9.38
C LYS A 92 -1.48 18.47 -9.46
N LYS A 93 -0.80 17.77 -8.54
CA LYS A 93 0.66 17.63 -8.59
C LYS A 93 1.09 16.69 -9.72
N PRO A 94 2.20 16.99 -10.44
CA PRO A 94 2.75 16.09 -11.45
C PRO A 94 3.23 14.78 -10.79
N THR A 95 2.94 13.64 -11.44
CA THR A 95 3.21 12.30 -10.88
C THR A 95 4.19 11.52 -11.75
N HIS A 96 4.78 10.48 -11.18
CA HIS A 96 5.49 9.46 -11.95
C HIS A 96 4.51 8.66 -12.83
N ALA A 97 5.07 7.79 -13.68
CA ALA A 97 4.28 6.84 -14.47
C ALA A 97 3.38 5.97 -13.58
N PRO A 98 2.21 5.57 -14.08
CA PRO A 98 1.29 4.71 -13.35
C PRO A 98 1.89 3.32 -13.11
N ILE A 99 1.36 2.63 -12.10
CA ILE A 99 1.77 1.29 -11.70
C ILE A 99 0.73 0.23 -12.05
N GLN A 100 1.20 -1.03 -12.09
CA GLN A 100 0.33 -2.20 -12.19
C GLN A 100 -0.60 -2.27 -10.97
N ASN A 101 -1.87 -2.58 -11.21
CA ASN A 101 -2.83 -2.79 -10.14
C ASN A 101 -2.65 -4.17 -9.51
N GLU A 102 -2.47 -4.22 -8.21
CA GLU A 102 -2.30 -5.44 -7.43
C GLU A 102 -3.54 -5.80 -6.59
N ALA A 103 -4.74 -5.43 -7.04
CA ALA A 103 -5.98 -5.70 -6.29
C ALA A 103 -6.32 -7.20 -6.19
N ASP A 104 -5.70 -8.07 -7.01
CA ASP A 104 -5.82 -9.53 -6.95
C ASP A 104 -4.98 -10.18 -5.83
N ASN A 105 -4.43 -9.38 -4.90
CA ASN A 105 -3.57 -9.80 -3.79
C ASN A 105 -4.29 -10.46 -2.60
N GLY A 106 -5.62 -10.63 -2.69
CA GLY A 106 -6.45 -11.25 -1.66
C GLY A 106 -6.85 -10.33 -0.50
N LEU A 107 -6.36 -9.08 -0.46
CA LEU A 107 -6.79 -8.09 0.52
C LEU A 107 -8.13 -7.47 0.12
N ARG A 108 -8.87 -6.99 1.14
CA ARG A 108 -10.21 -6.44 0.93
C ARG A 108 -10.31 -5.00 1.42
N ASN A 109 -11.16 -4.22 0.74
CA ASN A 109 -11.48 -2.84 1.09
C ASN A 109 -12.42 -2.79 2.31
N ARG A 110 -11.82 -2.91 3.51
CA ARG A 110 -12.49 -2.87 4.81
C ARG A 110 -12.17 -1.58 5.55
N ILE A 111 -12.95 -1.28 6.59
CA ILE A 111 -12.70 -0.11 7.45
C ILE A 111 -11.24 -0.08 7.91
N GLY A 112 -10.59 1.07 7.71
CA GLY A 112 -9.21 1.34 8.08
C GLY A 112 -8.17 0.91 7.05
N THR A 113 -8.52 0.20 5.97
CA THR A 113 -7.53 -0.16 4.93
C THR A 113 -7.21 1.02 4.04
N LEU A 114 -5.94 1.07 3.60
CA LEU A 114 -5.44 2.00 2.57
C LEU A 114 -5.48 1.30 1.21
N ALA A 115 -6.02 1.98 0.20
CA ALA A 115 -6.03 1.49 -1.17
C ALA A 115 -5.68 2.59 -2.16
N MET A 116 -5.13 2.21 -3.33
CA MET A 116 -4.77 3.16 -4.40
C MET A 116 -6.00 3.62 -5.17
N ALA A 117 -6.12 4.93 -5.34
CA ALA A 117 -7.09 5.49 -6.27
C ALA A 117 -6.60 5.33 -7.72
N ARG A 118 -7.55 5.17 -8.64
CA ARG A 118 -7.31 4.99 -10.06
C ARG A 118 -8.43 5.58 -10.91
N THR A 119 -8.20 5.71 -12.20
CA THR A 119 -9.23 6.03 -13.20
C THR A 119 -9.98 4.76 -13.63
N ASN A 120 -10.73 4.83 -14.72
CA ASN A 120 -11.38 3.64 -15.31
C ASN A 120 -10.37 2.60 -15.84
N ASP A 121 -9.16 3.04 -16.20
CA ASP A 121 -8.06 2.12 -16.50
C ASP A 121 -7.58 1.45 -15.20
N PRO A 122 -7.60 0.13 -15.10
CA PRO A 122 -7.14 -0.59 -13.92
C PRO A 122 -5.69 -0.24 -13.51
N HIS A 123 -4.81 -0.01 -14.48
CA HIS A 123 -3.37 0.22 -14.29
C HIS A 123 -2.99 1.70 -14.34
N SER A 124 -3.86 2.59 -13.84
CA SER A 124 -3.66 4.04 -13.88
C SER A 124 -3.33 4.68 -12.53
N ALA A 125 -3.12 3.88 -11.48
CA ALA A 125 -2.78 4.39 -10.15
C ALA A 125 -1.41 5.08 -10.16
N THR A 126 -1.31 6.25 -9.51
CA THR A 126 -0.06 7.01 -9.36
C THR A 126 0.21 7.33 -7.89
N SER A 127 -0.13 8.53 -7.41
CA SER A 127 0.12 8.97 -6.03
C SER A 127 -1.10 8.91 -5.12
N GLN A 128 -2.32 9.06 -5.68
CA GLN A 128 -3.51 9.19 -4.87
C GLN A 128 -3.90 7.88 -4.18
N PHE A 129 -4.26 7.99 -2.93
CA PHE A 129 -4.74 6.88 -2.10
C PHE A 129 -6.01 7.27 -1.37
N PHE A 130 -6.70 6.28 -0.81
CA PHE A 130 -7.82 6.52 0.08
C PHE A 130 -7.78 5.59 1.29
N ILE A 131 -8.39 6.06 2.38
CA ILE A 131 -8.62 5.28 3.60
C ILE A 131 -10.09 4.90 3.61
N ASN A 132 -10.39 3.62 3.65
CA ASN A 132 -11.75 3.12 3.74
C ASN A 132 -12.35 3.43 5.10
N VAL A 133 -13.54 4.04 5.15
CA VAL A 133 -14.28 4.33 6.39
C VAL A 133 -15.57 3.53 6.51
N ALA A 134 -15.81 2.64 5.55
CA ALA A 134 -16.90 1.68 5.50
C ALA A 134 -16.40 0.33 4.94
N GLN A 135 -17.28 -0.69 4.96
CA GLN A 135 -17.05 -1.97 4.30
C GLN A 135 -17.34 -1.81 2.80
N ASN A 136 -16.30 -1.60 2.00
CA ASN A 136 -16.42 -1.28 0.58
C ASN A 136 -16.12 -2.51 -0.30
N THR A 137 -16.76 -3.65 -0.02
CA THR A 137 -16.50 -4.93 -0.72
C THR A 137 -16.77 -4.87 -2.23
N PHE A 138 -17.53 -3.89 -2.70
CA PHE A 138 -17.74 -3.64 -4.13
C PHE A 138 -16.48 -3.10 -4.83
N LEU A 139 -15.47 -2.63 -4.07
CA LEU A 139 -14.15 -2.22 -4.56
C LEU A 139 -13.15 -3.38 -4.59
N ASP A 140 -13.51 -4.56 -4.11
CA ASP A 140 -12.62 -5.72 -4.12
C ASP A 140 -12.44 -6.27 -5.53
N PHE A 141 -11.27 -6.88 -5.78
CA PHE A 141 -11.02 -7.61 -7.02
C PHE A 141 -12.01 -8.77 -7.18
N ARG A 142 -12.52 -8.95 -8.37
CA ARG A 142 -13.38 -10.07 -8.77
C ARG A 142 -12.85 -10.76 -10.02
N GLU A 143 -12.43 -9.99 -11.03
CA GLU A 143 -11.87 -10.50 -12.29
C GLU A 143 -11.04 -9.43 -13.00
N LYS A 144 -10.21 -9.82 -13.96
CA LYS A 144 -9.31 -8.94 -14.72
C LYS A 144 -10.03 -8.18 -15.84
N THR A 145 -11.08 -7.43 -15.47
CA THR A 145 -11.79 -6.51 -16.37
C THR A 145 -11.77 -5.08 -15.80
N PRO A 146 -11.89 -4.02 -16.60
CA PRO A 146 -11.86 -2.64 -16.12
C PRO A 146 -12.84 -2.36 -14.97
N ARG A 147 -14.04 -2.95 -15.01
CA ARG A 147 -15.08 -2.76 -13.99
C ARG A 147 -14.89 -3.60 -12.73
N ALA A 148 -14.25 -4.77 -12.84
CA ALA A 148 -14.17 -5.74 -11.77
C ALA A 148 -12.76 -5.96 -11.23
N TYR A 149 -11.77 -5.24 -11.74
CA TYR A 149 -10.38 -5.33 -11.30
C TYR A 149 -10.19 -4.87 -9.84
N GLY A 150 -11.05 -4.00 -9.36
CA GLY A 150 -10.99 -3.50 -8.00
C GLY A 150 -9.91 -2.46 -7.76
N TYR A 151 -9.63 -2.22 -6.47
CA TYR A 151 -8.67 -1.23 -5.96
C TYR A 151 -7.68 -1.92 -5.03
N ALA A 152 -6.39 -1.79 -5.33
CA ALA A 152 -5.30 -2.46 -4.60
C ALA A 152 -5.20 -1.95 -3.17
N VAL A 153 -5.59 -2.78 -2.21
CA VAL A 153 -5.30 -2.55 -0.80
C VAL A 153 -3.83 -2.85 -0.56
N PHE A 154 -3.12 -1.93 0.10
CA PHE A 154 -1.68 -2.04 0.34
C PHE A 154 -1.24 -1.78 1.78
N GLY A 155 -2.20 -1.48 2.68
CA GLY A 155 -1.92 -1.22 4.09
C GLY A 155 -3.19 -0.99 4.90
N ARG A 156 -3.00 -0.68 6.18
CA ARG A 156 -4.10 -0.32 7.08
C ARG A 156 -3.66 0.67 8.16
N VAL A 157 -4.58 1.45 8.63
CA VAL A 157 -4.41 2.31 9.81
C VAL A 157 -4.28 1.43 11.06
N ILE A 158 -3.18 1.62 11.80
CA ILE A 158 -2.91 0.94 13.08
C ILE A 158 -3.09 1.87 14.28
N LYS A 159 -2.92 3.20 14.07
CA LYS A 159 -3.25 4.23 15.05
C LYS A 159 -3.90 5.43 14.37
N GLY A 160 -4.70 6.21 15.10
CA GLY A 160 -5.32 7.42 14.56
C GLY A 160 -6.65 7.22 13.84
N MET A 161 -7.32 6.06 13.93
CA MET A 161 -8.67 5.89 13.37
C MET A 161 -9.68 6.92 13.89
N ARG A 162 -9.46 7.49 15.10
CA ARG A 162 -10.25 8.61 15.61
C ARG A 162 -10.10 9.85 14.73
N VAL A 163 -8.89 10.15 14.27
CA VAL A 163 -8.61 11.26 13.35
C VAL A 163 -9.28 11.01 12.00
N VAL A 164 -9.15 9.79 11.44
CA VAL A 164 -9.85 9.40 10.20
C VAL A 164 -11.37 9.57 10.34
N ASN A 165 -11.94 9.21 11.50
CA ASN A 165 -13.37 9.39 11.79
C ASN A 165 -13.78 10.86 11.94
N GLN A 166 -12.91 11.74 12.40
CA GLN A 166 -13.14 13.19 12.39
C GLN A 166 -13.09 13.74 10.96
N ILE A 167 -12.11 13.33 10.16
CA ILE A 167 -11.97 13.75 8.75
C ILE A 167 -13.21 13.35 7.94
N ARG A 168 -13.73 12.11 8.07
CA ARG A 168 -14.91 11.68 7.32
C ARG A 168 -16.21 12.44 7.65
N GLN A 169 -16.21 13.19 8.76
CA GLN A 169 -17.38 13.95 9.22
C GLN A 169 -17.32 15.44 8.86
N VAL A 170 -16.24 15.91 8.21
CA VAL A 170 -16.15 17.31 7.78
C VAL A 170 -17.26 17.63 6.77
N GLN A 171 -17.71 18.87 6.77
CA GLN A 171 -18.65 19.33 5.76
C GLN A 171 -17.97 19.39 4.40
N THR A 172 -18.64 18.88 3.38
CA THR A 172 -18.14 18.84 2.00
C THR A 172 -19.07 19.62 1.08
N GLY A 173 -18.51 20.04 -0.06
CA GLY A 173 -19.24 20.78 -1.07
C GLY A 173 -18.63 20.58 -2.47
N PHE A 174 -19.01 21.47 -3.38
CA PHE A 174 -18.50 21.48 -4.76
C PHE A 174 -17.43 22.56 -4.90
N LYS A 175 -16.23 22.18 -5.37
CA LYS A 175 -15.11 23.11 -5.60
C LYS A 175 -14.32 22.68 -6.85
N ASN A 176 -14.00 23.63 -7.74
CA ASN A 176 -13.19 23.41 -8.94
C ASN A 176 -13.66 22.22 -9.81
N GLY A 177 -14.99 22.09 -9.99
CA GLY A 177 -15.56 21.01 -10.82
C GLY A 177 -15.65 19.65 -10.11
N MET A 178 -15.25 19.54 -8.83
CA MET A 178 -15.30 18.30 -8.06
C MET A 178 -16.30 18.41 -6.91
N GLY A 179 -17.08 17.34 -6.70
CA GLY A 179 -17.92 17.17 -5.52
C GLY A 179 -17.18 16.53 -4.35
N ASP A 180 -17.84 16.51 -3.20
CA ASP A 180 -17.35 15.89 -1.97
C ASP A 180 -16.02 16.49 -1.45
N VAL A 181 -15.70 17.73 -1.85
CA VAL A 181 -14.48 18.44 -1.40
C VAL A 181 -14.73 19.03 0.00
N PRO A 182 -13.87 18.81 0.99
CA PRO A 182 -13.99 19.46 2.29
C PRO A 182 -14.07 20.98 2.18
N LEU A 183 -15.06 21.60 2.81
CA LEU A 183 -15.22 23.07 2.82
C LEU A 183 -14.07 23.72 3.59
N GLN A 184 -13.67 23.11 4.69
CA GLN A 184 -12.43 23.43 5.40
C GLN A 184 -11.35 22.44 4.95
N THR A 185 -10.28 22.94 4.41
CA THR A 185 -9.18 22.12 3.90
C THR A 185 -8.63 21.19 4.97
N VAL A 186 -8.53 19.90 4.66
CA VAL A 186 -7.84 18.92 5.49
C VAL A 186 -6.51 18.61 4.83
N GLU A 187 -5.44 19.15 5.40
CA GLU A 187 -4.09 19.07 4.84
C GLU A 187 -3.35 17.85 5.36
N ILE A 188 -2.59 17.21 4.48
CA ILE A 188 -1.52 16.26 4.81
C ILE A 188 -0.24 17.10 4.95
N ILE A 189 0.12 17.43 6.19
CA ILE A 189 1.26 18.29 6.51
C ILE A 189 2.55 17.60 6.10
N LYS A 190 2.67 16.31 6.44
CA LYS A 190 3.85 15.50 6.13
C LYS A 190 3.52 14.01 6.18
N VAL A 191 4.24 13.22 5.37
CA VAL A 191 4.24 11.76 5.49
C VAL A 191 5.66 11.26 5.63
N THR A 192 5.93 10.46 6.69
CA THR A 192 7.27 9.90 6.96
C THR A 192 7.18 8.41 7.24
N GLN A 193 8.15 7.65 6.75
CA GLN A 193 8.33 6.26 7.17
C GLN A 193 8.99 6.26 8.55
N ILE A 194 8.39 5.57 9.53
CA ILE A 194 8.86 5.50 10.92
C ILE A 194 9.33 4.10 11.33
N GLN A 195 9.11 3.09 10.49
CA GLN A 195 9.62 1.73 10.61
C GLN A 195 9.92 1.15 9.23
#